data_3f0563bca131055798abb844c5c91649
#
_entry.id   3f0563bca131055798abb844c5c91649
#
_cell.length_a   1.000
_cell.length_b   1.000
_cell.length_c   1.000
_cell.angle_alpha   90.00
_cell.angle_beta   90.00
_cell.angle_gamma   90.00
#
_symmetry.space_group_name_H-M   'P 1'
#
loop_
_entity.id
_entity.type
_entity.pdbx_description
1 polymer ?
#
loop_
_entity_poly.entity_id
_entity_poly.type
_entity_poly.pdbx_seq_one_letter_code
_entity_poly.pdbx_strand_id
1 'polypeptide(L)'
;MKNFLLLILLVSLNISCGVTNEKIQVYMTPSCGCCKKWVSYLKESGFEVESIMLDDMGPIKTKYGVPEGDRSCHTGIINSYFVEGHVPVNDIRELLSKKPDIAGITVPGMPAGQNVPGMETVDTNAEYDVLYVRNDGSTDVWNSYN
;
A
#
# COMPACT_ATOMS: atom_id res chain seq x y z
N MET A 1 11.54 -0.13 -67.14
CA MET A 1 12.06 -0.54 -65.82
C MET A 1 11.69 0.56 -64.84
N LYS A 2 10.61 0.38 -64.04
CA LYS A 2 10.13 1.36 -63.08
C LYS A 2 10.55 0.87 -61.69
N ASN A 3 11.49 1.58 -61.05
CA ASN A 3 11.90 1.33 -59.66
C ASN A 3 10.79 1.79 -58.73
N PHE A 4 10.13 0.85 -58.08
CA PHE A 4 9.15 1.12 -57.03
C PHE A 4 9.90 1.16 -55.68
N LEU A 5 10.20 2.36 -55.20
CA LEU A 5 10.84 2.57 -53.91
C LEU A 5 9.77 2.41 -52.82
N LEU A 6 9.81 1.29 -52.09
CA LEU A 6 8.92 1.00 -50.96
C LEU A 6 9.44 1.76 -49.71
N LEU A 7 8.81 2.86 -49.41
CA LEU A 7 9.09 3.63 -48.20
C LEU A 7 8.44 2.94 -46.99
N ILE A 8 9.23 2.17 -46.24
CA ILE A 8 8.78 1.56 -44.98
C ILE A 8 8.77 2.66 -43.92
N LEU A 9 7.57 3.14 -43.55
CA LEU A 9 7.33 4.07 -42.46
C LEU A 9 7.42 3.30 -41.15
N LEU A 10 8.57 3.38 -40.45
CA LEU A 10 8.73 2.86 -39.11
C LEU A 10 7.94 3.76 -38.11
N VAL A 11 6.73 3.34 -37.81
CA VAL A 11 5.97 3.93 -36.69
C VAL A 11 6.57 3.40 -35.39
N SER A 12 7.44 4.18 -34.75
CA SER A 12 7.89 3.93 -33.38
C SER A 12 6.73 4.16 -32.41
N LEU A 13 6.09 3.10 -31.94
CA LEU A 13 5.17 3.16 -30.80
C LEU A 13 6.01 3.55 -29.57
N ASN A 14 5.98 4.82 -29.19
CA ASN A 14 6.41 5.25 -27.88
C ASN A 14 5.36 4.76 -26.86
N ILE A 15 5.58 3.57 -26.29
CA ILE A 15 4.86 3.13 -25.09
C ILE A 15 5.40 4.00 -23.95
N SER A 16 4.77 5.16 -23.74
CA SER A 16 4.95 5.95 -22.54
C SER A 16 4.38 5.12 -21.39
N CYS A 17 5.25 4.46 -20.64
CA CYS A 17 4.91 3.88 -19.34
C CYS A 17 4.63 5.08 -18.42
N GLY A 18 3.38 5.56 -18.43
CA GLY A 18 2.92 6.59 -17.52
C GLY A 18 3.06 6.05 -16.10
N VAL A 19 4.00 6.59 -15.34
CA VAL A 19 4.03 6.41 -13.89
C VAL A 19 2.78 7.11 -13.38
N THR A 20 1.68 6.35 -13.24
CA THR A 20 0.51 6.85 -12.52
C THR A 20 0.93 6.91 -11.06
N ASN A 21 1.15 8.13 -10.55
CA ASN A 21 1.32 8.36 -9.11
C ASN A 21 -0.01 7.96 -8.45
N GLU A 22 -0.06 6.74 -7.93
CA GLU A 22 -1.21 6.26 -7.17
C GLU A 22 -1.34 7.10 -5.90
N LYS A 23 -2.52 7.71 -5.70
CA LYS A 23 -2.79 8.55 -4.53
C LYS A 23 -3.34 7.70 -3.39
N ILE A 24 -2.71 7.79 -2.22
CA ILE A 24 -3.15 7.17 -0.97
C ILE A 24 -3.47 8.24 0.08
N GLN A 25 -4.63 8.16 0.71
CA GLN A 25 -4.97 8.96 1.88
C GLN A 25 -4.57 8.19 3.14
N VAL A 26 -3.73 8.79 3.97
CA VAL A 26 -3.29 8.18 5.24
C VAL A 26 -3.87 8.95 6.41
N TYR A 27 -4.79 8.31 7.09
CA TYR A 27 -5.37 8.77 8.35
C TYR A 27 -4.50 8.31 9.50
N MET A 28 -4.12 9.19 10.41
CA MET A 28 -3.25 8.87 11.54
C MET A 28 -3.43 9.85 12.69
N THR A 29 -3.01 9.42 13.91
CA THR A 29 -2.99 10.33 15.05
C THR A 29 -1.82 11.32 14.96
N PRO A 30 -1.95 12.57 15.46
CA PRO A 30 -0.89 13.60 15.33
C PRO A 30 0.43 13.22 16.00
N SER A 31 0.38 12.43 17.08
CA SER A 31 1.55 12.02 17.88
C SER A 31 2.27 10.77 17.36
N CYS A 32 1.74 10.08 16.33
CA CYS A 32 2.29 8.82 15.86
C CYS A 32 3.58 9.02 15.05
N GLY A 33 4.73 8.75 15.65
CA GLY A 33 6.05 8.87 14.99
C GLY A 33 6.28 7.81 13.91
N CYS A 34 5.92 6.55 14.16
CA CYS A 34 6.08 5.45 13.19
C CYS A 34 5.16 5.63 11.97
N CYS A 35 3.95 6.18 12.17
CA CYS A 35 3.06 6.51 11.04
C CYS A 35 3.71 7.51 10.08
N LYS A 36 4.38 8.55 10.61
CA LYS A 36 5.10 9.54 9.79
C LYS A 36 6.23 8.90 9.00
N LYS A 37 6.94 7.93 9.59
CA LYS A 37 7.99 7.17 8.90
C LYS A 37 7.41 6.33 7.75
N TRP A 38 6.27 5.64 7.99
CA TRP A 38 5.58 4.87 6.95
C TRP A 38 5.10 5.77 5.81
N VAL A 39 4.57 6.97 6.11
CA VAL A 39 4.21 7.99 5.11
C VAL A 39 5.43 8.41 4.28
N SER A 40 6.60 8.62 4.90
CA SER A 40 7.83 8.94 4.18
C SER A 40 8.24 7.81 3.25
N TYR A 41 8.20 6.57 3.73
CA TYR A 41 8.47 5.37 2.94
C TYR A 41 7.55 5.25 1.71
N LEU A 42 6.25 5.52 1.86
CA LEU A 42 5.31 5.53 0.72
C LEU A 42 5.68 6.59 -0.31
N LYS A 43 6.00 7.82 0.14
CA LYS A 43 6.41 8.93 -0.75
C LYS A 43 7.71 8.63 -1.50
N GLU A 44 8.72 8.11 -0.80
CA GLU A 44 10.00 7.69 -1.39
C GLU A 44 9.81 6.56 -2.40
N SER A 45 8.77 5.74 -2.20
CA SER A 45 8.38 4.67 -3.13
C SER A 45 7.51 5.16 -4.31
N GLY A 46 7.24 6.48 -4.43
CA GLY A 46 6.54 7.06 -5.57
C GLY A 46 5.03 7.16 -5.45
N PHE A 47 4.45 6.97 -4.25
CA PHE A 47 3.04 7.27 -4.02
C PHE A 47 2.81 8.76 -3.77
N GLU A 48 1.69 9.30 -4.27
CA GLU A 48 1.17 10.58 -3.82
C GLU A 48 0.44 10.38 -2.49
N VAL A 49 0.96 10.94 -1.39
CA VAL A 49 0.38 10.71 -0.06
C VAL A 49 -0.27 11.97 0.48
N GLU A 50 -1.58 11.88 0.75
CA GLU A 50 -2.35 12.86 1.50
C GLU A 50 -2.49 12.40 2.96
N SER A 51 -1.85 13.14 3.89
CA SER A 51 -1.90 12.80 5.33
C SER A 51 -3.02 13.58 6.02
N ILE A 52 -3.90 12.85 6.71
CA ILE A 52 -5.06 13.39 7.42
C ILE A 52 -4.91 13.05 8.90
N MET A 53 -4.83 14.09 9.74
CA MET A 53 -4.68 13.91 11.19
C MET A 53 -6.05 13.82 11.85
N LEU A 54 -6.26 12.77 12.67
CA LEU A 54 -7.48 12.53 13.43
C LEU A 54 -7.11 12.21 14.88
N ASP A 55 -7.83 12.80 15.82
CA ASP A 55 -7.69 12.46 17.25
C ASP A 55 -8.34 11.11 17.59
N ASP A 56 -9.39 10.74 16.86
CA ASP A 56 -10.09 9.45 16.95
C ASP A 56 -10.09 8.74 15.62
N MET A 57 -9.44 7.57 15.57
CA MET A 57 -9.34 6.71 14.40
C MET A 57 -10.51 5.71 14.28
N GLY A 58 -11.32 5.55 15.30
CA GLY A 58 -12.43 4.58 15.35
C GLY A 58 -13.39 4.71 14.17
N PRO A 59 -13.96 5.90 13.90
CA PRO A 59 -14.93 6.10 12.83
C PRO A 59 -14.42 5.72 11.43
N ILE A 60 -13.16 6.09 11.11
CA ILE A 60 -12.58 5.80 9.80
C ILE A 60 -12.33 4.29 9.62
N LYS A 61 -11.80 3.63 10.66
CA LYS A 61 -11.55 2.19 10.65
C LYS A 61 -12.85 1.39 10.50
N THR A 62 -13.89 1.79 11.22
CA THR A 62 -15.22 1.16 11.11
C THR A 62 -15.83 1.38 9.73
N LYS A 63 -15.72 2.59 9.17
CA LYS A 63 -16.22 2.92 7.83
C LYS A 63 -15.64 2.01 6.75
N TYR A 64 -14.35 1.67 6.85
CA TYR A 64 -13.66 0.85 5.85
C TYR A 64 -13.58 -0.63 6.22
N GLY A 65 -14.19 -1.05 7.32
CA GLY A 65 -14.29 -2.47 7.70
C GLY A 65 -12.98 -3.04 8.26
N VAL A 66 -12.11 -2.20 8.84
CA VAL A 66 -10.89 -2.69 9.50
C VAL A 66 -11.28 -3.50 10.74
N PRO A 67 -10.93 -4.81 10.82
CA PRO A 67 -11.24 -5.65 11.97
C PRO A 67 -10.64 -5.08 13.26
N GLU A 68 -11.35 -5.21 14.38
CA GLU A 68 -10.88 -4.62 15.66
C GLU A 68 -9.53 -5.17 16.10
N GLY A 69 -9.28 -6.46 15.88
CA GLY A 69 -8.03 -7.13 16.22
C GLY A 69 -6.81 -6.68 15.42
N ASP A 70 -7.05 -6.06 14.25
CA ASP A 70 -5.99 -5.64 13.32
C ASP A 70 -5.70 -4.14 13.38
N ARG A 71 -6.47 -3.38 14.18
CA ARG A 71 -6.38 -1.92 14.23
C ARG A 71 -5.03 -1.44 14.77
N SER A 72 -4.39 -0.56 13.98
CA SER A 72 -3.14 0.11 14.31
C SER A 72 -3.37 1.63 14.55
N CYS A 73 -2.31 2.41 14.60
CA CYS A 73 -2.38 3.87 14.79
C CYS A 73 -2.59 4.66 13.50
N HIS A 74 -2.65 4.02 12.34
CA HIS A 74 -2.94 4.65 11.04
C HIS A 74 -3.72 3.72 10.12
N THR A 75 -4.35 4.28 9.10
CA THR A 75 -5.06 3.56 8.04
C THR A 75 -4.84 4.29 6.73
N GLY A 76 -4.26 3.63 5.75
CA GLY A 76 -4.21 4.11 4.38
C GLY A 76 -5.48 3.73 3.63
N ILE A 77 -5.95 4.62 2.75
CA ILE A 77 -7.04 4.34 1.82
C ILE A 77 -6.55 4.60 0.40
N ILE A 78 -6.61 3.58 -0.42
CA ILE A 78 -6.22 3.66 -1.83
C ILE A 78 -7.27 2.95 -2.69
N ASN A 79 -7.82 3.68 -3.68
CA ASN A 79 -9.01 3.26 -4.40
C ASN A 79 -10.15 2.95 -3.40
N SER A 80 -10.61 1.70 -3.34
CA SER A 80 -11.63 1.24 -2.38
C SER A 80 -11.04 0.41 -1.23
N TYR A 81 -9.73 0.16 -1.24
CA TYR A 81 -9.06 -0.70 -0.26
C TYR A 81 -8.56 0.09 0.94
N PHE A 82 -8.64 -0.52 2.13
CA PHE A 82 -7.84 -0.07 3.25
C PHE A 82 -6.47 -0.77 3.26
N VAL A 83 -5.48 -0.07 3.80
CA VAL A 83 -4.13 -0.56 4.08
C VAL A 83 -3.85 -0.24 5.53
N GLU A 84 -3.85 -1.24 6.39
CA GLU A 84 -3.76 -1.08 7.85
C GLU A 84 -2.39 -1.51 8.37
N GLY A 85 -1.75 -0.69 9.19
CA GLY A 85 -0.42 -0.97 9.73
C GLY A 85 0.70 -0.78 8.71
N HIS A 86 1.87 -1.32 9.03
CA HIS A 86 3.12 -1.07 8.29
C HIS A 86 3.28 -1.99 7.08
N VAL A 87 2.30 -1.97 6.18
CA VAL A 87 2.28 -2.80 4.96
C VAL A 87 3.39 -2.37 4.00
N PRO A 88 4.20 -3.32 3.49
CA PRO A 88 5.21 -3.04 2.47
C PRO A 88 4.61 -2.57 1.14
N VAL A 89 5.31 -1.67 0.45
CA VAL A 89 4.88 -1.12 -0.85
C VAL A 89 4.66 -2.18 -1.91
N ASN A 90 5.43 -3.26 -1.89
CA ASN A 90 5.27 -4.35 -2.86
C ASN A 90 3.88 -5.01 -2.73
N ASP A 91 3.39 -5.19 -1.51
CA ASP A 91 2.05 -5.75 -1.26
C ASP A 91 0.95 -4.78 -1.70
N ILE A 92 1.14 -3.48 -1.48
CA ILE A 92 0.20 -2.45 -1.96
C ILE A 92 0.15 -2.44 -3.49
N ARG A 93 1.31 -2.51 -4.17
CA ARG A 93 1.38 -2.58 -5.64
C ARG A 93 0.75 -3.86 -6.18
N GLU A 94 0.98 -4.98 -5.52
CA GLU A 94 0.36 -6.25 -5.88
C GLU A 94 -1.16 -6.19 -5.75
N LEU A 95 -1.68 -5.62 -4.64
CA LEU A 95 -3.10 -5.37 -4.43
C LEU A 95 -3.71 -4.53 -5.56
N LEU A 96 -3.06 -3.44 -5.93
CA LEU A 96 -3.51 -2.54 -7.00
C LEU A 96 -3.45 -3.18 -8.39
N SER A 97 -2.51 -4.08 -8.60
CA SER A 97 -2.37 -4.83 -9.86
C SER A 97 -3.42 -5.93 -9.99
N LYS A 98 -3.61 -6.73 -8.93
CA LYS A 98 -4.55 -7.86 -8.91
C LYS A 98 -6.02 -7.43 -8.81
N LYS A 99 -6.29 -6.31 -8.14
CA LYS A 99 -7.64 -5.76 -7.90
C LYS A 99 -8.65 -6.82 -7.40
N PRO A 100 -8.31 -7.58 -6.35
CA PRO A 100 -9.20 -8.62 -5.84
C PRO A 100 -10.46 -8.00 -5.19
N ASP A 101 -11.52 -8.80 -5.08
CA ASP A 101 -12.74 -8.41 -4.36
C ASP A 101 -12.56 -8.66 -2.85
N ILE A 102 -11.86 -7.75 -2.18
CA ILE A 102 -11.58 -7.75 -0.75
C ILE A 102 -11.72 -6.34 -0.17
N ALA A 103 -11.82 -6.22 1.15
CA ALA A 103 -11.89 -4.92 1.83
C ALA A 103 -10.53 -4.22 1.92
N GLY A 104 -9.43 -4.98 2.10
CA GLY A 104 -8.10 -4.42 2.22
C GLY A 104 -7.05 -5.43 2.66
N ILE A 105 -5.87 -4.90 3.02
CA ILE A 105 -4.73 -5.67 3.54
C ILE A 105 -4.23 -5.06 4.85
N THR A 106 -3.67 -5.89 5.73
CA THR A 106 -3.23 -5.48 7.07
C THR A 106 -1.95 -6.16 7.52
N VAL A 107 -1.14 -5.46 8.32
CA VAL A 107 -0.06 -6.02 9.14
C VAL A 107 -0.46 -5.86 10.59
N PRO A 108 -1.06 -6.88 11.22
CA PRO A 108 -1.46 -6.80 12.62
C PRO A 108 -0.26 -6.85 13.58
N GLY A 109 -0.48 -6.40 14.83
CA GLY A 109 0.47 -6.58 15.93
C GLY A 109 1.68 -5.67 15.95
N MET A 110 1.82 -4.74 15.00
CA MET A 110 2.94 -3.78 14.91
C MET A 110 4.33 -4.43 15.05
N PRO A 111 4.71 -5.38 14.18
CA PRO A 111 6.04 -5.97 14.20
C PRO A 111 7.12 -4.89 14.06
N ALA A 112 8.30 -5.12 14.65
CA ALA A 112 9.45 -4.24 14.55
C ALA A 112 10.65 -5.01 14.00
N GLY A 113 11.32 -4.47 12.97
CA GLY A 113 12.46 -5.10 12.32
C GLY A 113 12.95 -4.33 11.12
N GLN A 114 14.14 -4.65 10.63
CA GLN A 114 14.76 -3.99 9.46
C GLN A 114 13.94 -4.16 8.18
N ASN A 115 13.10 -5.20 8.11
CA ASN A 115 12.20 -5.50 7.00
C ASN A 115 10.77 -4.96 7.19
N VAL A 116 10.50 -4.17 8.24
CA VAL A 116 9.17 -3.58 8.53
C VAL A 116 9.20 -2.09 8.26
N PRO A 117 8.55 -1.58 7.20
CA PRO A 117 8.64 -0.17 6.80
C PRO A 117 8.18 0.80 7.89
N GLY A 118 9.07 1.69 8.33
CA GLY A 118 8.79 2.67 9.38
C GLY A 118 8.89 2.12 10.81
N MET A 119 9.24 0.83 10.97
CA MET A 119 9.43 0.14 12.24
C MET A 119 10.82 -0.49 12.38
N GLU A 120 11.82 0.09 11.70
CA GLU A 120 13.23 -0.32 11.75
C GLU A 120 13.88 0.10 13.07
N THR A 121 13.36 -0.43 14.19
CA THR A 121 13.77 -0.04 15.55
C THR A 121 14.72 -1.02 16.20
N VAL A 122 14.97 -2.17 15.56
CA VAL A 122 15.90 -3.22 15.99
C VAL A 122 16.74 -3.69 14.80
N ASP A 123 17.92 -4.25 15.05
CA ASP A 123 18.88 -4.65 14.01
C ASP A 123 18.62 -6.06 13.42
N THR A 124 17.44 -6.63 13.68
CA THR A 124 17.04 -7.94 13.18
C THR A 124 15.80 -7.82 12.31
N ASN A 125 15.59 -8.77 11.41
CA ASN A 125 14.32 -8.90 10.71
C ASN A 125 13.22 -9.41 11.66
N ALA A 126 11.99 -8.97 11.41
CA ALA A 126 10.80 -9.52 12.03
C ALA A 126 10.22 -10.65 11.17
N GLU A 127 9.63 -11.65 11.83
CA GLU A 127 8.73 -12.60 11.19
C GLU A 127 7.30 -12.05 11.31
N TYR A 128 6.62 -11.84 10.19
CA TYR A 128 5.23 -11.33 10.18
C TYR A 128 4.52 -11.65 8.88
N ASP A 129 3.21 -11.64 8.94
CA ASP A 129 2.36 -11.81 7.77
C ASP A 129 1.67 -10.48 7.39
N VAL A 130 1.52 -10.28 6.10
CA VAL A 130 0.50 -9.40 5.54
C VAL A 130 -0.73 -10.24 5.33
N LEU A 131 -1.86 -9.83 5.90
CA LEU A 131 -3.13 -10.51 5.74
C LEU A 131 -4.02 -9.73 4.76
N TYR A 132 -4.83 -10.43 3.98
CA TYR A 132 -5.96 -9.79 3.31
C TYR A 132 -7.25 -9.99 4.11
N VAL A 133 -8.13 -9.01 4.03
CA VAL A 133 -9.41 -9.00 4.73
C VAL A 133 -10.53 -9.04 3.70
N ARG A 134 -11.37 -10.07 3.75
CA ARG A 134 -12.54 -10.20 2.89
C ARG A 134 -13.64 -9.24 3.30
N ASN A 135 -14.61 -9.02 2.42
CA ASN A 135 -15.74 -8.13 2.69
C ASN A 135 -16.65 -8.64 3.83
N ASP A 136 -16.56 -9.91 4.23
CA ASP A 136 -17.23 -10.48 5.40
C ASP A 136 -16.42 -10.35 6.70
N GLY A 137 -15.22 -9.74 6.65
CA GLY A 137 -14.31 -9.55 7.77
C GLY A 137 -13.39 -10.74 8.06
N SER A 138 -13.50 -11.84 7.35
CA SER A 138 -12.57 -12.97 7.49
C SER A 138 -11.20 -12.63 6.88
N THR A 139 -10.14 -13.20 7.45
CA THR A 139 -8.75 -12.94 7.07
C THR A 139 -8.05 -14.20 6.60
N ASP A 140 -7.03 -14.03 5.76
CA ASP A 140 -6.09 -15.08 5.39
C ASP A 140 -4.76 -14.45 4.98
N VAL A 141 -3.71 -15.26 4.84
CA VAL A 141 -2.36 -14.76 4.51
C VAL A 141 -2.31 -14.27 3.07
N TRP A 142 -1.82 -13.03 2.89
CA TRP A 142 -1.47 -12.42 1.61
C TRP A 142 -0.02 -12.74 1.25
N ASN A 143 0.90 -12.36 2.13
CA ASN A 143 2.34 -12.65 2.03
C ASN A 143 2.95 -12.86 3.42
N SER A 144 4.05 -13.65 3.50
CA SER A 144 4.81 -13.88 4.73
C SER A 144 6.23 -13.32 4.58
N TYR A 145 6.72 -12.70 5.62
CA TYR A 145 8.05 -12.13 5.75
C TYR A 145 8.83 -12.78 6.89
N ASN A 146 10.09 -13.21 6.62
CA ASN A 146 10.99 -13.90 7.56
C ASN A 146 12.34 -13.19 7.64
#